data_688642b29dddd090a5caaa52cfcfb376
#
_entry.id   688642b29dddd090a5caaa52cfcfb376
#
_cell.length_a   1.000
_cell.length_b   1.000
_cell.length_c   1.000
_cell.angle_alpha   90.00
_cell.angle_beta   90.00
_cell.angle_gamma   90.00
#
_symmetry.space_group_name_H-M   'P 1'
#
loop_
_entity.id
_entity.type
_entity.pdbx_description
1 polymer ?
#
loop_
_entity_poly.entity_id
_entity_poly.type
_entity_poly.pdbx_seq_one_letter_code
_entity_poly.pdbx_strand_id
1 'polypeptide(L)'
;NYQDWDPVHYLDVAEMTTAVAIGYDWLYDVLAPSTRQLVVHSIKTKALDLVVEEYKTGNADSWAKRETNWNVVCNTGMVLGALAIEEHYPELAKHIIGEAVRYIPNCLKHFAPDGVCYEGPAYWGYTNMYLSLLLKALNDNLGEDFGISEMVGVDKSVLYYMHSTSPSGKIFNFANSGSPSPKPLCPGIPAYN
;
A
#
# COMPACT_ATOMS: atom_id res chain seq x y z
N ASN A 1 -7.86 -7.86 22.99
CA ASN A 1 -8.69 -6.95 22.17
C ASN A 1 -8.17 -5.52 22.32
N TYR A 2 -7.38 -5.07 21.35
CA TYR A 2 -7.00 -3.67 21.26
C TYR A 2 -8.21 -2.86 20.76
N GLN A 3 -8.41 -1.66 21.32
CA GLN A 3 -9.54 -0.80 20.96
C GLN A 3 -9.41 -0.26 19.53
N ASP A 4 -8.18 0.03 19.11
CA ASP A 4 -7.83 0.56 17.78
C ASP A 4 -6.56 -0.11 17.22
N TRP A 5 -6.10 0.35 16.06
CA TRP A 5 -4.89 -0.07 15.38
C TRP A 5 -3.88 1.08 15.26
N ASP A 6 -3.81 1.94 16.27
CA ASP A 6 -2.96 3.12 16.35
C ASP A 6 -3.21 4.17 15.24
N PRO A 7 -4.38 4.83 15.25
CA PRO A 7 -4.71 5.84 14.24
C PRO A 7 -3.83 7.10 14.31
N VAL A 8 -3.04 7.26 15.35
CA VAL A 8 -2.05 8.36 15.45
C VAL A 8 -0.89 8.12 14.49
N HIS A 9 -0.47 6.86 14.34
CA HIS A 9 0.53 6.45 13.36
C HIS A 9 -0.11 5.58 12.28
N TYR A 10 -0.77 6.20 11.33
CA TYR A 10 -1.69 5.53 10.40
C TYR A 10 -1.06 4.44 9.52
N LEU A 11 0.29 4.36 9.43
CA LEU A 11 0.95 3.21 8.81
C LEU A 11 0.60 1.90 9.53
N ASP A 12 0.47 1.93 10.86
CA ASP A 12 0.12 0.74 11.65
C ASP A 12 -1.30 0.27 11.32
N VAL A 13 -2.23 1.22 11.15
CA VAL A 13 -3.59 0.93 10.66
C VAL A 13 -3.54 0.30 9.27
N ALA A 14 -2.74 0.86 8.35
CA ALA A 14 -2.65 0.39 6.98
C ALA A 14 -2.03 -1.01 6.89
N GLU A 15 -0.95 -1.26 7.60
CA GLU A 15 -0.28 -2.57 7.64
C GLU A 15 -1.16 -3.64 8.27
N MET A 16 -1.83 -3.30 9.39
CA MET A 16 -2.78 -4.20 10.04
C MET A 16 -3.96 -4.51 9.13
N THR A 17 -4.53 -3.49 8.48
CA THR A 17 -5.65 -3.67 7.54
C THR A 17 -5.24 -4.57 6.39
N THR A 18 -4.05 -4.35 5.79
CA THR A 18 -3.49 -5.19 4.73
C THR A 18 -3.40 -6.65 5.16
N ALA A 19 -2.78 -6.90 6.32
CA ALA A 19 -2.60 -8.26 6.83
C ALA A 19 -3.93 -8.96 7.12
N VAL A 20 -4.87 -8.23 7.74
CA VAL A 20 -6.19 -8.77 8.11
C VAL A 20 -7.05 -9.01 6.87
N ALA A 21 -7.03 -8.11 5.88
CA ALA A 21 -7.78 -8.25 4.62
C ALA A 21 -7.31 -9.47 3.82
N ILE A 22 -5.99 -9.61 3.62
CA ILE A 22 -5.41 -10.77 2.91
C ILE A 22 -5.70 -12.06 3.67
N GLY A 23 -5.52 -12.06 5.00
CA GLY A 23 -5.81 -13.23 5.81
C GLY A 23 -7.29 -13.62 5.80
N TYR A 24 -8.19 -12.65 5.76
CA TYR A 24 -9.62 -12.87 5.64
C TYR A 24 -10.00 -13.52 4.31
N ASP A 25 -9.48 -13.00 3.21
CA ASP A 25 -9.71 -13.55 1.89
C ASP A 25 -9.20 -14.99 1.77
N TRP A 26 -7.95 -15.23 2.12
CA TRP A 26 -7.34 -16.56 1.99
C TRP A 26 -7.95 -17.63 2.90
N LEU A 27 -8.46 -17.24 4.05
CA LEU A 27 -9.00 -18.16 5.05
C LEU A 27 -10.53 -18.17 5.09
N TYR A 28 -11.18 -17.45 4.18
CA TYR A 28 -12.63 -17.22 4.22
C TYR A 28 -13.43 -18.49 4.46
N ASP A 29 -13.17 -19.55 3.69
CA ASP A 29 -13.93 -20.79 3.73
C ASP A 29 -13.76 -21.58 5.05
N VAL A 30 -12.63 -21.39 5.73
CA VAL A 30 -12.32 -22.10 6.99
C VAL A 30 -12.62 -21.29 8.24
N LEU A 31 -12.88 -20.00 8.12
CA LEU A 31 -13.22 -19.14 9.25
C LEU A 31 -14.66 -19.37 9.74
N ALA A 32 -14.83 -19.47 11.05
CA ALA A 32 -16.16 -19.52 11.65
C ALA A 32 -16.95 -18.22 11.35
N PRO A 33 -18.29 -18.29 11.19
CA PRO A 33 -19.11 -17.11 10.90
C PRO A 33 -18.91 -15.95 11.87
N SER A 34 -18.75 -16.25 13.16
CA SER A 34 -18.49 -15.23 14.20
C SER A 34 -17.13 -14.54 14.00
N THR A 35 -16.10 -15.27 13.53
CA THR A 35 -14.80 -14.72 13.22
C THR A 35 -14.88 -13.82 11.99
N ARG A 36 -15.60 -14.24 10.93
CA ARG A 36 -15.83 -13.40 9.75
C ARG A 36 -16.50 -12.07 10.13
N GLN A 37 -17.57 -12.12 10.91
CA GLN A 37 -18.25 -10.92 11.41
C GLN A 37 -17.33 -10.00 12.22
N LEU A 38 -16.48 -10.58 13.10
CA LEU A 38 -15.51 -9.82 13.87
C LEU A 38 -14.49 -9.12 12.95
N VAL A 39 -13.97 -9.82 11.93
CA VAL A 39 -13.03 -9.26 10.96
C VAL A 39 -13.65 -8.12 10.17
N VAL A 40 -14.83 -8.34 9.58
CA VAL A 40 -15.59 -7.31 8.85
C VAL A 40 -15.83 -6.08 9.71
N HIS A 41 -16.31 -6.27 10.93
CA HIS A 41 -16.53 -5.17 11.88
C HIS A 41 -15.23 -4.43 12.21
N SER A 42 -14.13 -5.17 12.43
CA SER A 42 -12.84 -4.57 12.78
C SER A 42 -12.24 -3.76 11.63
N ILE A 43 -12.24 -4.29 10.42
CA ILE A 43 -11.79 -3.54 9.23
C ILE A 43 -12.61 -2.25 9.09
N LYS A 44 -13.93 -2.36 9.14
CA LYS A 44 -14.81 -1.20 9.02
C LYS A 44 -14.49 -0.13 10.06
N THR A 45 -14.54 -0.49 11.34
CA THR A 45 -14.54 0.50 12.44
C THR A 45 -13.14 1.00 12.82
N LYS A 46 -12.10 0.17 12.64
CA LYS A 46 -10.73 0.53 13.02
C LYS A 46 -9.88 1.08 11.89
N ALA A 47 -10.38 1.00 10.65
CA ALA A 47 -9.68 1.50 9.48
C ALA A 47 -10.58 2.34 8.58
N LEU A 48 -11.62 1.74 7.96
CA LEU A 48 -12.34 2.39 6.87
C LEU A 48 -13.19 3.60 7.31
N ASP A 49 -13.83 3.54 8.47
CA ASP A 49 -14.59 4.69 9.00
C ASP A 49 -13.64 5.87 9.30
N LEU A 50 -12.40 5.60 9.71
CA LEU A 50 -11.42 6.63 10.02
C LEU A 50 -10.91 7.32 8.73
N VAL A 51 -10.67 6.57 7.66
CA VAL A 51 -10.17 7.14 6.41
C VAL A 51 -11.20 8.03 5.71
N VAL A 52 -12.48 7.76 5.86
CA VAL A 52 -13.54 8.63 5.31
C VAL A 52 -13.42 10.06 5.82
N GLU A 53 -13.12 10.24 7.10
CA GLU A 53 -12.90 11.57 7.67
C GLU A 53 -11.59 12.19 7.19
N GLU A 54 -10.54 11.39 7.01
CA GLU A 54 -9.25 11.84 6.48
C GLU A 54 -9.36 12.36 5.04
N TYR A 55 -10.12 11.69 4.19
CA TYR A 55 -10.38 12.16 2.82
C TYR A 55 -11.17 13.48 2.78
N LYS A 56 -12.09 13.69 3.71
CA LYS A 56 -12.94 14.89 3.78
C LYS A 56 -12.20 16.14 4.26
N THR A 57 -11.23 16.01 5.15
CA THR A 57 -10.61 17.17 5.82
C THR A 57 -9.92 18.15 4.89
N GLY A 58 -9.56 17.74 3.68
CA GLY A 58 -8.90 18.59 2.70
C GLY A 58 -7.47 19.02 3.08
N ASN A 59 -6.95 18.58 4.24
CA ASN A 59 -5.64 18.93 4.74
C ASN A 59 -4.55 18.39 3.80
N ALA A 60 -3.66 19.27 3.30
CA ALA A 60 -2.55 18.89 2.43
C ALA A 60 -1.51 17.99 3.14
N ASP A 61 -1.42 18.09 4.47
CA ASP A 61 -0.52 17.27 5.29
C ASP A 61 -1.10 15.89 5.62
N SER A 62 -2.34 15.63 5.23
CA SER A 62 -2.96 14.32 5.35
C SER A 62 -2.13 13.25 4.67
N TRP A 63 -1.89 12.12 5.35
CA TRP A 63 -1.16 11.00 4.76
C TRP A 63 -1.79 10.54 3.43
N ALA A 64 -3.10 10.62 3.29
CA ALA A 64 -3.82 10.23 2.09
C ALA A 64 -3.44 11.09 0.86
N LYS A 65 -3.01 12.33 1.07
CA LYS A 65 -2.72 13.33 0.04
C LYS A 65 -1.24 13.66 -0.09
N ARG A 66 -0.39 13.16 0.81
CA ARG A 66 1.06 13.36 0.80
C ARG A 66 1.69 12.87 -0.49
N GLU A 67 2.90 13.38 -0.73
CA GLU A 67 3.73 13.01 -1.88
C GLU A 67 4.79 11.94 -1.52
N THR A 68 4.72 11.37 -0.32
CA THR A 68 5.65 10.37 0.23
C THR A 68 5.09 8.96 0.18
N ASN A 69 5.90 7.97 0.55
CA ASN A 69 5.50 6.56 0.66
C ASN A 69 4.21 6.35 1.47
N TRP A 70 3.95 7.17 2.49
CA TRP A 70 2.72 7.12 3.30
C TRP A 70 1.46 7.13 2.45
N ASN A 71 1.46 7.92 1.37
CA ASN A 71 0.33 8.00 0.46
C ASN A 71 0.01 6.63 -0.14
N VAL A 72 1.00 5.98 -0.75
CA VAL A 72 0.78 4.68 -1.40
C VAL A 72 0.48 3.59 -0.38
N VAL A 73 1.24 3.52 0.72
CA VAL A 73 1.08 2.48 1.74
C VAL A 73 -0.29 2.54 2.39
N CYS A 74 -0.69 3.72 2.89
CA CYS A 74 -1.96 3.86 3.59
C CYS A 74 -3.15 3.68 2.66
N ASN A 75 -3.13 4.32 1.47
CA ASN A 75 -4.22 4.13 0.50
C ASN A 75 -4.36 2.66 0.05
N THR A 76 -3.24 1.96 -0.15
CA THR A 76 -3.28 0.52 -0.48
C THR A 76 -3.95 -0.30 0.62
N GLY A 77 -3.55 -0.09 1.88
CA GLY A 77 -4.17 -0.79 3.00
C GLY A 77 -5.68 -0.56 3.06
N MET A 78 -6.12 0.67 2.81
CA MET A 78 -7.56 1.01 2.78
C MET A 78 -8.29 0.35 1.61
N VAL A 79 -7.69 0.33 0.41
CA VAL A 79 -8.27 -0.36 -0.75
C VAL A 79 -8.40 -1.87 -0.50
N LEU A 80 -7.38 -2.52 0.03
CA LEU A 80 -7.43 -3.95 0.36
C LEU A 80 -8.51 -4.25 1.41
N GLY A 81 -8.59 -3.41 2.45
CA GLY A 81 -9.66 -3.52 3.44
C GLY A 81 -11.05 -3.31 2.84
N ALA A 82 -11.19 -2.35 1.94
CA ALA A 82 -12.46 -2.05 1.27
C ALA A 82 -12.91 -3.23 0.37
N LEU A 83 -12.01 -3.77 -0.45
CA LEU A 83 -12.29 -4.94 -1.28
C LEU A 83 -12.66 -6.17 -0.44
N ALA A 84 -11.95 -6.40 0.67
CA ALA A 84 -12.21 -7.56 1.53
C ALA A 84 -13.62 -7.57 2.16
N ILE A 85 -14.25 -6.41 2.33
CA ILE A 85 -15.59 -6.31 2.95
C ILE A 85 -16.63 -5.66 2.03
N GLU A 86 -16.35 -5.58 0.72
CA GLU A 86 -17.21 -4.94 -0.27
C GLU A 86 -18.63 -5.54 -0.29
N GLU A 87 -18.76 -6.85 -0.16
CA GLU A 87 -20.08 -7.53 -0.12
C GLU A 87 -21.00 -7.02 1.01
N HIS A 88 -20.40 -6.51 2.10
CA HIS A 88 -21.14 -5.96 3.25
C HIS A 88 -21.36 -4.45 3.14
N TYR A 89 -20.42 -3.73 2.51
CA TYR A 89 -20.41 -2.25 2.47
C TYR A 89 -20.00 -1.72 1.10
N PRO A 90 -20.77 -2.00 0.02
CA PRO A 90 -20.37 -1.67 -1.36
C PRO A 90 -20.16 -0.17 -1.60
N GLU A 91 -21.02 0.69 -1.05
CA GLU A 91 -20.89 2.14 -1.23
C GLU A 91 -19.67 2.71 -0.50
N LEU A 92 -19.31 2.16 0.66
CA LEU A 92 -18.11 2.53 1.39
C LEU A 92 -16.86 2.10 0.61
N ALA A 93 -16.84 0.87 0.09
CA ALA A 93 -15.75 0.34 -0.71
C ALA A 93 -15.52 1.19 -1.97
N LYS A 94 -16.59 1.47 -2.72
CA LYS A 94 -16.54 2.34 -3.90
C LYS A 94 -15.98 3.72 -3.58
N HIS A 95 -16.42 4.33 -2.49
CA HIS A 95 -15.92 5.65 -2.07
C HIS A 95 -14.42 5.61 -1.77
N ILE A 96 -13.97 4.64 -0.97
CA ILE A 96 -12.56 4.52 -0.56
C ILE A 96 -11.67 4.24 -1.76
N ILE A 97 -12.06 3.30 -2.63
CA ILE A 97 -11.29 2.98 -3.84
C ILE A 97 -11.18 4.22 -4.74
N GLY A 98 -12.28 4.94 -4.96
CA GLY A 98 -12.28 6.14 -5.77
C GLY A 98 -11.36 7.24 -5.23
N GLU A 99 -11.36 7.49 -3.92
CA GLU A 99 -10.47 8.49 -3.31
C GLU A 99 -9.00 8.03 -3.32
N ALA A 100 -8.73 6.75 -3.07
CA ALA A 100 -7.38 6.21 -3.15
C ALA A 100 -6.79 6.34 -4.57
N VAL A 101 -7.53 5.94 -5.59
CA VAL A 101 -7.13 6.09 -7.01
C VAL A 101 -6.86 7.57 -7.34
N ARG A 102 -7.64 8.48 -6.80
CA ARG A 102 -7.47 9.93 -7.00
C ARG A 102 -6.17 10.47 -6.38
N TYR A 103 -5.76 9.96 -5.22
CA TYR A 103 -4.64 10.53 -4.45
C TYR A 103 -3.31 9.80 -4.62
N ILE A 104 -3.29 8.52 -4.96
CA ILE A 104 -2.06 7.73 -5.18
C ILE A 104 -1.10 8.39 -6.19
N PRO A 105 -1.58 9.03 -7.29
CA PRO A 105 -0.72 9.76 -8.21
C PRO A 105 0.12 10.87 -7.57
N ASN A 106 -0.26 11.40 -6.41
CA ASN A 106 0.53 12.44 -5.73
C ASN A 106 1.93 11.96 -5.35
N CYS A 107 2.06 10.71 -4.92
CA CYS A 107 3.38 10.10 -4.65
C CYS A 107 4.06 9.65 -5.94
N LEU A 108 3.34 8.96 -6.80
CA LEU A 108 3.92 8.29 -7.98
C LEU A 108 4.41 9.26 -9.06
N LYS A 109 3.88 10.50 -9.12
CA LYS A 109 4.39 11.54 -10.05
C LYS A 109 5.89 11.81 -9.88
N HIS A 110 6.44 11.56 -8.69
CA HIS A 110 7.85 11.74 -8.39
C HIS A 110 8.75 10.63 -8.94
N PHE A 111 8.18 9.56 -9.47
CA PHE A 111 8.94 8.52 -10.17
C PHE A 111 9.34 8.95 -11.59
N ALA A 112 8.67 9.98 -12.14
CA ALA A 112 9.05 10.54 -13.43
C ALA A 112 10.45 11.19 -13.39
N PRO A 113 11.24 11.11 -14.50
CA PRO A 113 10.93 10.39 -15.74
C PRO A 113 11.44 8.96 -15.79
N ASP A 114 12.27 8.51 -14.85
CA ASP A 114 13.12 7.33 -14.91
C ASP A 114 12.96 6.35 -13.74
N GLY A 115 11.97 6.55 -12.88
CA GLY A 115 11.61 5.64 -11.80
C GLY A 115 12.33 5.90 -10.48
N VAL A 116 13.06 7.01 -10.35
CA VAL A 116 13.78 7.36 -9.12
C VAL A 116 12.81 7.69 -7.99
N CYS A 117 13.03 7.09 -6.83
CA CYS A 117 12.36 7.46 -5.59
C CYS A 117 13.24 8.42 -4.79
N TYR A 118 12.81 9.66 -4.63
CA TYR A 118 13.57 10.69 -3.91
C TYR A 118 13.74 10.39 -2.40
N GLU A 119 12.90 9.53 -1.84
CA GLU A 119 13.02 9.08 -0.45
C GLU A 119 14.12 8.02 -0.26
N GLY A 120 14.76 7.58 -1.34
CA GLY A 120 15.83 6.60 -1.32
C GLY A 120 15.36 5.15 -1.50
N PRO A 121 16.31 4.22 -1.71
CA PRO A 121 16.00 2.85 -2.11
C PRO A 121 15.24 2.03 -1.06
N ALA A 122 15.36 2.35 0.23
CA ALA A 122 14.59 1.65 1.27
C ALA A 122 13.10 1.95 1.15
N TYR A 123 12.73 3.23 1.04
CA TYR A 123 11.34 3.64 0.86
C TYR A 123 10.82 3.34 -0.55
N TRP A 124 11.70 3.31 -1.56
CA TRP A 124 11.34 2.76 -2.86
C TRP A 124 10.82 1.32 -2.72
N GLY A 125 11.55 0.46 -1.99
CA GLY A 125 11.13 -0.93 -1.76
C GLY A 125 9.81 -1.03 -1.03
N TYR A 126 9.61 -0.21 0.00
CA TYR A 126 8.38 -0.17 0.78
C TYR A 126 7.20 0.30 -0.06
N THR A 127 7.35 1.40 -0.81
CA THR A 127 6.33 1.92 -1.71
C THR A 127 5.94 0.92 -2.79
N ASN A 128 6.93 0.31 -3.47
CA ASN A 128 6.66 -0.62 -4.58
C ASN A 128 6.06 -1.95 -4.11
N MET A 129 6.37 -2.40 -2.88
CA MET A 129 5.71 -3.57 -2.29
C MET A 129 4.20 -3.33 -2.19
N TYR A 130 3.78 -2.20 -1.60
CA TYR A 130 2.36 -1.87 -1.48
C TYR A 130 1.72 -1.53 -2.82
N LEU A 131 2.42 -0.82 -3.70
CA LEU A 131 1.96 -0.55 -5.06
C LEU A 131 1.66 -1.85 -5.83
N SER A 132 2.53 -2.85 -5.71
CA SER A 132 2.32 -4.15 -6.37
C SER A 132 1.08 -4.87 -5.85
N LEU A 133 0.84 -4.82 -4.53
CA LEU A 133 -0.38 -5.36 -3.93
C LEU A 133 -1.63 -4.63 -4.42
N LEU A 134 -1.56 -3.31 -4.49
CA LEU A 134 -2.66 -2.48 -5.00
C LEU A 134 -3.00 -2.81 -6.44
N LEU A 135 -2.01 -2.76 -7.34
CA LEU A 135 -2.21 -3.04 -8.77
C LEU A 135 -2.78 -4.44 -8.99
N LYS A 136 -2.24 -5.43 -8.27
CA LYS A 136 -2.77 -6.80 -8.34
C LYS A 136 -4.23 -6.86 -7.88
N ALA A 137 -4.54 -6.26 -6.73
CA ALA A 137 -5.89 -6.30 -6.17
C ALA A 137 -6.92 -5.58 -7.06
N LEU A 138 -6.56 -4.41 -7.60
CA LEU A 138 -7.45 -3.67 -8.52
C LEU A 138 -7.70 -4.46 -9.81
N ASN A 139 -6.64 -4.99 -10.43
CA ASN A 139 -6.80 -5.77 -11.66
C ASN A 139 -7.59 -7.06 -11.44
N ASP A 140 -7.36 -7.78 -10.36
CA ASP A 140 -8.06 -9.05 -10.09
C ASP A 140 -9.56 -8.85 -9.79
N ASN A 141 -9.90 -7.79 -9.05
CA ASN A 141 -11.27 -7.58 -8.59
C ASN A 141 -12.09 -6.65 -9.51
N LEU A 142 -11.44 -5.65 -10.13
CA LEU A 142 -12.11 -4.63 -10.92
C LEU A 142 -11.77 -4.71 -12.42
N GLY A 143 -10.76 -5.49 -12.80
CA GLY A 143 -10.32 -5.66 -14.19
C GLY A 143 -9.49 -4.49 -14.73
N GLU A 144 -9.16 -3.50 -13.91
CA GLU A 144 -8.37 -2.32 -14.30
C GLU A 144 -7.64 -1.71 -13.09
N ASP A 145 -6.54 -1.01 -13.33
CA ASP A 145 -5.79 -0.27 -12.31
C ASP A 145 -5.89 1.25 -12.44
N PHE A 146 -6.85 1.71 -13.23
CA PHE A 146 -7.13 3.14 -13.49
C PHE A 146 -5.93 3.92 -14.03
N GLY A 147 -5.04 3.25 -14.78
CA GLY A 147 -3.84 3.84 -15.39
C GLY A 147 -2.70 4.10 -14.41
N ILE A 148 -2.77 3.60 -13.18
CA ILE A 148 -1.71 3.80 -12.18
C ILE A 148 -0.38 3.17 -12.64
N SER A 149 -0.42 1.97 -13.23
CA SER A 149 0.79 1.31 -13.73
C SER A 149 1.41 2.02 -14.95
N GLU A 150 0.63 2.80 -15.69
CA GLU A 150 1.06 3.52 -16.88
C GLU A 150 1.64 4.91 -16.57
N MET A 151 1.65 5.33 -15.31
CA MET A 151 2.23 6.60 -14.91
C MET A 151 3.72 6.65 -15.24
N VAL A 152 4.16 7.79 -15.77
CA VAL A 152 5.56 8.00 -16.22
C VAL A 152 6.55 7.69 -15.09
N GLY A 153 7.45 6.76 -15.34
CA GLY A 153 8.50 6.32 -14.41
C GLY A 153 8.11 5.13 -13.54
N VAL A 154 6.82 4.80 -13.41
CA VAL A 154 6.39 3.63 -12.62
C VAL A 154 6.91 2.35 -13.27
N ASP A 155 6.80 2.22 -14.59
CA ASP A 155 7.33 1.11 -15.39
C ASP A 155 8.86 0.95 -15.29
N LYS A 156 9.58 2.04 -15.01
CA LYS A 156 11.05 2.09 -14.92
C LYS A 156 11.56 1.97 -13.50
N SER A 157 10.70 1.97 -12.50
CA SER A 157 11.12 2.03 -11.10
C SER A 157 12.02 0.87 -10.68
N VAL A 158 11.87 -0.31 -11.30
CA VAL A 158 12.76 -1.47 -11.07
C VAL A 158 14.18 -1.19 -11.57
N LEU A 159 14.33 -0.49 -12.71
CA LEU A 159 15.65 -0.11 -13.25
C LEU A 159 16.41 0.81 -12.29
N TYR A 160 15.72 1.74 -11.65
CA TYR A 160 16.30 2.58 -10.61
C TYR A 160 16.94 1.73 -9.50
N TYR A 161 16.22 0.73 -8.97
CA TYR A 161 16.76 -0.12 -7.91
C TYR A 161 17.95 -0.94 -8.37
N MET A 162 17.88 -1.52 -9.57
CA MET A 162 19.00 -2.26 -10.18
C MET A 162 20.25 -1.39 -10.32
N HIS A 163 20.11 -0.15 -10.82
CA HIS A 163 21.22 0.79 -10.98
C HIS A 163 21.72 1.37 -9.65
N SER A 164 20.89 1.37 -8.62
CA SER A 164 21.29 1.77 -7.26
C SER A 164 22.07 0.68 -6.52
N THR A 165 22.14 -0.53 -7.07
CA THR A 165 22.82 -1.67 -6.46
C THR A 165 24.17 -1.91 -7.14
N SER A 166 25.26 -1.91 -6.36
CA SER A 166 26.60 -2.18 -6.86
C SER A 166 26.81 -3.68 -7.12
N PRO A 167 27.84 -4.07 -7.90
CA PRO A 167 28.20 -5.47 -8.11
C PRO A 167 28.52 -6.23 -6.80
N SER A 168 28.89 -5.53 -5.73
CA SER A 168 29.12 -6.12 -4.40
C SER A 168 27.84 -6.30 -3.60
N GLY A 169 26.67 -6.02 -4.17
CA GLY A 169 25.37 -6.10 -3.51
C GLY A 169 25.08 -4.94 -2.53
N LYS A 170 25.95 -3.93 -2.45
CA LYS A 170 25.68 -2.74 -1.64
C LYS A 170 24.80 -1.78 -2.42
N ILE A 171 23.85 -1.18 -1.72
CA ILE A 171 22.95 -0.19 -2.29
C ILE A 171 23.52 1.21 -2.05
N PHE A 172 23.47 2.07 -3.06
CA PHE A 172 23.76 3.49 -2.90
C PHE A 172 22.65 4.12 -2.04
N ASN A 173 22.96 4.30 -0.78
CA ASN A 173 22.01 4.81 0.20
C ASN A 173 22.06 6.34 0.27
N PHE A 174 20.92 6.95 0.12
CA PHE A 174 20.70 8.38 0.33
C PHE A 174 19.35 8.59 1.01
N ALA A 175 19.05 9.82 1.37
CA ALA A 175 17.87 10.20 2.14
C ALA A 175 17.76 9.35 3.42
N ASN A 176 16.61 8.79 3.72
CA ASN A 176 16.37 8.00 4.92
C ASN A 176 16.71 6.50 4.75
N SER A 177 17.39 6.15 3.67
CA SER A 177 17.85 4.77 3.48
C SER A 177 19.07 4.50 4.34
N GLY A 178 18.96 3.58 5.30
CA GLY A 178 20.13 3.04 5.99
C GLY A 178 21.08 2.34 5.03
N SER A 179 22.19 1.78 5.52
CA SER A 179 23.11 0.93 4.75
C SER A 179 22.79 -0.56 5.03
N PRO A 180 21.70 -1.12 4.50
CA PRO A 180 21.39 -2.53 4.71
C PRO A 180 22.11 -3.37 3.68
N SER A 181 22.44 -4.59 4.08
CA SER A 181 22.61 -5.68 3.13
C SER A 181 21.34 -5.80 2.28
N PRO A 182 21.46 -6.11 0.98
CA PRO A 182 20.29 -6.25 0.12
C PRO A 182 19.34 -7.26 0.74
N LYS A 183 18.15 -6.80 1.14
CA LYS A 183 17.06 -7.73 1.45
C LYS A 183 16.50 -8.17 0.10
N PRO A 184 16.23 -9.46 -0.10
CA PRO A 184 15.59 -9.93 -1.31
C PRO A 184 14.28 -9.16 -1.51
N LEU A 185 14.01 -8.74 -2.74
CA LEU A 185 12.77 -8.05 -3.15
C LEU A 185 11.50 -8.83 -2.83
N CYS A 186 11.66 -10.17 -2.71
CA CYS A 186 10.61 -11.06 -2.24
C CYS A 186 11.20 -12.02 -1.19
N PRO A 187 10.56 -12.19 -0.02
CA PRO A 187 10.93 -13.24 0.91
C PRO A 187 10.84 -14.60 0.19
N GLY A 188 11.94 -15.33 0.09
CA GLY A 188 11.99 -16.67 -0.50
C GLY A 188 12.71 -16.79 -1.85
N ILE A 189 13.16 -15.69 -2.47
CA ILE A 189 14.09 -15.77 -3.60
C ILE A 189 15.51 -15.69 -3.04
N PRO A 190 16.32 -16.78 -3.11
CA PRO A 190 17.70 -16.72 -2.66
C PRO A 190 18.47 -15.67 -3.46
N ALA A 191 19.28 -14.87 -2.77
CA ALA A 191 20.25 -14.03 -3.45
C ALA A 191 21.14 -14.95 -4.30
N TYR A 192 21.23 -14.70 -5.59
CA TYR A 192 22.22 -15.38 -6.44
C TYR A 192 23.62 -14.99 -5.94
N ASN A 193 24.38 -16.00 -5.47
CA ASN A 193 25.81 -15.89 -5.18
C ASN A 193 26.59 -15.76 -6.48
#